data_ce948798aabb9e82520c53eb1915ea23
#
_entry.id   ce948798aabb9e82520c53eb1915ea23
#
_cell.length_a   1.000
_cell.length_b   1.000
_cell.length_c   1.000
_cell.angle_alpha   90.00
_cell.angle_beta   90.00
_cell.angle_gamma   90.00
#
_symmetry.space_group_name_H-M   'P 1'
#
loop_
_entity.id
_entity.type
_entity.pdbx_description
1 polymer ?
#
loop_
_entity_poly.entity_id
_entity_poly.type
_entity_poly.pdbx_seq_one_letter_code
_entity_poly.pdbx_strand_id
1 'polypeptide(L)'
;MAADTSPAACARASASGLHTGRLAVRAAALPADGRGGDGAASYKKLGLYSLKKRIEDAVVRVETTASSALELEEAQRIKQEEVLRKRNLWDNPAKSHETLSALADAIRVVDHLKDLRFKAEEAKLISQLSEMDAINGELFKQAYKSSVDASEYLDRYQMYKLLKGPYDKEGACIIVSAVSNGVTSELWAEKVFGMYTSWARKQGYKVGLIEKIFSTSGHIQSAAMEIESEYMFGTLSGEKGMHQMIYSSLENSDIDQALSARVDIIPLFLDRPVDLHLDDGDIETSPSPSVHKKRDRRNGAAVRVQHVPSGVTAESSGERSYFANKLKATSRLKAKLLLVARELRVSDIKLINRQAIEDKCNSETRRYTFGPQKLVHDLNTGIQLSDLNSVLEGDIEPFIRGRVTSRQL
;
A
#
# COMPACT_ATOMS: atom_id res chain seq x y z
N MET A 1 30.37 -55.23 47.66
CA MET A 1 28.94 -55.63 47.75
C MET A 1 28.16 -54.80 46.79
N ALA A 2 27.79 -55.45 45.81
CA ALA A 2 26.51 -55.61 45.12
C ALA A 2 26.12 -54.37 44.32
N ALA A 3 26.26 -54.45 43.09
CA ALA A 3 25.43 -55.06 42.03
C ALA A 3 24.55 -53.97 41.41
N ASP A 4 24.87 -53.69 40.15
CA ASP A 4 24.09 -54.10 38.95
C ASP A 4 22.79 -53.30 38.81
N THR A 5 22.55 -52.68 37.73
CA THR A 5 22.28 -53.21 36.40
C THR A 5 22.01 -52.06 35.45
N SER A 6 22.68 -52.07 34.30
CA SER A 6 22.29 -51.33 33.12
C SER A 6 21.18 -52.06 32.39
N PRO A 7 20.29 -51.35 31.68
CA PRO A 7 19.88 -51.85 30.43
C PRO A 7 19.92 -50.83 29.28
N ALA A 8 20.58 -51.28 28.24
CA ALA A 8 20.28 -51.11 26.84
C ALA A 8 19.76 -49.75 26.36
N ALA A 9 20.67 -48.98 25.78
CA ALA A 9 20.41 -47.88 24.88
C ALA A 9 19.80 -48.40 23.58
N CYS A 10 18.53 -48.19 23.40
CA CYS A 10 17.86 -48.30 22.09
C CYS A 10 18.17 -47.05 21.28
N ALA A 11 19.09 -47.15 20.36
CA ALA A 11 19.41 -46.11 19.39
C ALA A 11 18.19 -45.86 18.50
N ARG A 12 17.44 -44.82 18.79
CA ARG A 12 16.51 -44.21 17.81
C ARG A 12 17.32 -43.28 16.93
N ALA A 13 17.51 -43.73 15.70
CA ALA A 13 17.93 -42.87 14.58
C ALA A 13 16.93 -41.70 14.47
N SER A 14 17.35 -40.54 14.91
CA SER A 14 16.66 -39.29 14.59
C SER A 14 16.89 -39.01 13.09
N ALA A 15 15.90 -39.32 12.29
CA ALA A 15 15.79 -38.79 10.95
C ALA A 15 15.84 -37.25 11.07
N SER A 16 16.94 -36.68 10.59
CA SER A 16 17.06 -35.25 10.36
C SER A 16 15.98 -34.86 9.37
N GLY A 17 14.87 -34.35 9.90
CA GLY A 17 13.83 -33.73 9.12
C GLY A 17 14.47 -32.55 8.38
N LEU A 18 14.56 -32.71 7.08
CA LEU A 18 14.69 -31.60 6.15
C LEU A 18 13.59 -30.62 6.53
N HIS A 19 13.97 -29.54 7.20
CA HIS A 19 13.16 -28.33 7.24
C HIS A 19 13.06 -27.85 5.77
N THR A 20 12.08 -28.40 5.06
CA THR A 20 11.48 -27.67 3.96
C THR A 20 10.93 -26.39 4.58
N GLY A 21 11.73 -25.34 4.57
CA GLY A 21 11.27 -24.00 4.78
C GLY A 21 10.10 -23.82 3.80
N ARG A 22 8.89 -23.99 4.28
CA ARG A 22 7.73 -23.40 3.67
C ARG A 22 8.02 -21.92 3.68
N LEU A 23 8.55 -21.42 2.57
CA LEU A 23 8.35 -20.05 2.16
C LEU A 23 6.82 -19.89 2.18
N ALA A 24 6.31 -19.46 3.32
CA ALA A 24 4.99 -18.90 3.40
C ALA A 24 5.06 -17.63 2.58
N VAL A 25 4.91 -17.79 1.27
CA VAL A 25 4.46 -16.71 0.41
C VAL A 25 3.14 -16.33 1.07
N ARG A 26 3.19 -15.28 1.88
CA ARG A 26 1.99 -14.62 2.33
C ARG A 26 1.26 -14.24 1.04
N ALA A 27 0.32 -15.07 0.66
CA ALA A 27 -0.76 -14.62 -0.20
C ALA A 27 -1.18 -13.29 0.42
N ALA A 28 -1.21 -12.22 -0.39
CA ALA A 28 -1.79 -10.98 0.05
C ALA A 28 -3.07 -11.38 0.76
N ALA A 29 -3.06 -11.25 2.09
CA ALA A 29 -4.19 -11.68 2.87
C ALA A 29 -5.33 -10.84 2.33
N LEU A 30 -6.21 -11.48 1.61
CA LEU A 30 -7.53 -10.92 1.34
C LEU A 30 -7.95 -10.31 2.67
N PRO A 31 -8.33 -9.03 2.73
CA PRO A 31 -8.78 -8.45 3.99
C PRO A 31 -9.78 -9.42 4.57
N ALA A 32 -9.45 -9.94 5.77
CA ALA A 32 -10.32 -10.87 6.47
C ALA A 32 -11.67 -10.19 6.58
N ASP A 33 -12.65 -10.83 6.03
CA ASP A 33 -14.07 -10.57 5.94
C ASP A 33 -14.63 -9.75 7.12
N GLY A 34 -14.38 -8.46 7.14
CA GLY A 34 -15.09 -7.49 7.99
C GLY A 34 -16.39 -7.01 7.34
N ARG A 35 -16.67 -7.39 6.09
CA ARG A 35 -17.87 -7.01 5.32
C ARG A 35 -18.99 -8.03 5.35
N GLY A 36 -18.94 -9.02 6.22
CA GLY A 36 -20.04 -9.99 6.37
C GLY A 36 -21.41 -9.38 6.72
N GLY A 37 -21.47 -8.13 7.15
CA GLY A 37 -22.72 -7.42 7.50
C GLY A 37 -23.35 -6.67 6.34
N ASP A 38 -22.59 -6.01 5.48
CA ASP A 38 -23.13 -5.12 4.44
C ASP A 38 -23.58 -5.85 3.17
N GLY A 39 -22.91 -6.93 2.78
CA GLY A 39 -23.30 -7.74 1.62
C GLY A 39 -24.68 -8.38 1.80
N ALA A 40 -24.97 -8.88 3.00
CA ALA A 40 -26.27 -9.49 3.31
C ALA A 40 -27.42 -8.47 3.39
N ALA A 41 -27.13 -7.22 3.76
CA ALA A 41 -28.12 -6.15 3.77
C ALA A 41 -28.31 -5.52 2.39
N SER A 42 -27.29 -5.48 1.56
CA SER A 42 -27.33 -4.88 0.21
C SER A 42 -28.24 -5.66 -0.74
N TYR A 43 -28.21 -7.00 -0.72
CA TYR A 43 -29.09 -7.77 -1.62
C TYR A 43 -30.58 -7.71 -1.23
N LYS A 44 -30.90 -7.46 0.06
CA LYS A 44 -32.29 -7.23 0.50
C LYS A 44 -32.83 -5.92 -0.01
N LYS A 45 -32.00 -4.92 -0.21
CA LYS A 45 -32.38 -3.58 -0.72
C LYS A 45 -32.45 -3.52 -2.24
N LEU A 46 -31.65 -4.32 -2.93
CA LEU A 46 -31.66 -4.42 -4.39
C LEU A 46 -32.67 -5.48 -4.79
N GLY A 47 -33.60 -5.17 -5.67
CA GLY A 47 -34.51 -6.16 -6.22
C GLY A 47 -33.74 -7.27 -6.94
N LEU A 48 -34.31 -8.46 -7.02
CA LEU A 48 -33.71 -9.65 -7.62
C LEU A 48 -33.13 -9.41 -9.04
N TYR A 49 -33.85 -8.56 -9.81
CA TYR A 49 -33.44 -8.16 -11.16
C TYR A 49 -32.10 -7.40 -11.20
N SER A 50 -31.89 -6.46 -10.27
CA SER A 50 -30.66 -5.67 -10.23
C SER A 50 -29.46 -6.49 -9.76
N LEU A 51 -29.68 -7.49 -8.90
CA LEU A 51 -28.65 -8.45 -8.50
C LEU A 51 -28.25 -9.35 -9.67
N LYS A 52 -29.24 -9.87 -10.42
CA LYS A 52 -29.01 -10.69 -11.61
C LYS A 52 -28.18 -9.92 -12.63
N LYS A 53 -28.56 -8.69 -12.96
CA LYS A 53 -27.81 -7.85 -13.87
C LYS A 53 -26.37 -7.64 -13.41
N ARG A 54 -26.12 -7.43 -12.12
CA ARG A 54 -24.74 -7.30 -11.58
C ARG A 54 -23.92 -8.57 -11.74
N ILE A 55 -24.53 -9.75 -11.53
CA ILE A 55 -23.88 -11.02 -11.76
C ILE A 55 -23.51 -11.16 -13.25
N GLU A 56 -24.45 -10.86 -14.15
CA GLU A 56 -24.23 -10.92 -15.59
C GLU A 56 -23.13 -9.96 -16.06
N ASP A 57 -23.14 -8.71 -15.60
CA ASP A 57 -22.13 -7.70 -15.91
C ASP A 57 -20.73 -8.17 -15.42
N ALA A 58 -20.67 -8.75 -14.22
CA ALA A 58 -19.40 -9.31 -13.69
C ALA A 58 -18.93 -10.51 -14.50
N VAL A 59 -19.81 -11.42 -14.88
CA VAL A 59 -19.48 -12.60 -15.73
C VAL A 59 -18.96 -12.15 -17.09
N VAL A 60 -19.61 -11.22 -17.76
CA VAL A 60 -19.15 -10.67 -19.05
C VAL A 60 -17.77 -10.02 -18.91
N ARG A 61 -17.55 -9.28 -17.84
CA ARG A 61 -16.25 -8.67 -17.55
C ARG A 61 -15.17 -9.72 -17.34
N VAL A 62 -15.45 -10.80 -16.60
CA VAL A 62 -14.50 -11.91 -16.41
C VAL A 62 -14.22 -12.60 -17.72
N GLU A 63 -15.26 -12.97 -18.51
CA GLU A 63 -15.10 -13.65 -19.79
C GLU A 63 -14.24 -12.84 -20.76
N THR A 64 -14.40 -11.53 -20.83
CA THR A 64 -13.62 -10.67 -21.73
C THR A 64 -12.21 -10.40 -21.22
N THR A 65 -12.07 -10.01 -19.96
CA THR A 65 -10.77 -9.58 -19.40
C THR A 65 -9.90 -10.77 -19.00
N ALA A 66 -10.47 -11.78 -18.34
CA ALA A 66 -9.70 -12.92 -17.87
C ALA A 66 -9.22 -13.81 -19.00
N SER A 67 -9.96 -13.94 -20.13
CA SER A 67 -9.52 -14.74 -21.26
C SER A 67 -8.29 -14.15 -21.94
N SER A 68 -8.30 -12.84 -22.24
CA SER A 68 -7.14 -12.15 -22.82
C SER A 68 -5.95 -12.09 -21.85
N ALA A 69 -6.21 -11.91 -20.56
CA ALA A 69 -5.19 -11.92 -19.52
C ALA A 69 -4.54 -13.31 -19.41
N LEU A 70 -5.34 -14.38 -19.46
CA LEU A 70 -4.86 -15.75 -19.36
C LEU A 70 -3.89 -16.12 -20.50
N GLU A 71 -4.22 -15.75 -21.73
CA GLU A 71 -3.34 -15.98 -22.89
C GLU A 71 -1.99 -15.27 -22.72
N LEU A 72 -2.00 -14.03 -22.26
CA LEU A 72 -0.78 -13.24 -22.01
C LEU A 72 0.08 -13.86 -20.89
N GLU A 73 -0.54 -14.26 -19.77
CA GLU A 73 0.17 -14.83 -18.64
C GLU A 73 0.69 -16.24 -18.92
N GLU A 74 -0.04 -17.07 -19.66
CA GLU A 74 0.44 -18.37 -20.10
C GLU A 74 1.63 -18.23 -21.05
N ALA A 75 1.59 -17.29 -21.99
CA ALA A 75 2.72 -16.99 -22.86
C ALA A 75 3.95 -16.51 -22.06
N GLN A 76 3.74 -15.68 -21.04
CA GLN A 76 4.82 -15.22 -20.17
C GLN A 76 5.39 -16.35 -19.32
N ARG A 77 4.55 -17.22 -18.75
CA ARG A 77 4.96 -18.42 -18.02
C ARG A 77 5.84 -19.33 -18.88
N ILE A 78 5.40 -19.62 -20.11
CA ILE A 78 6.15 -20.47 -21.05
C ILE A 78 7.53 -19.88 -21.36
N LYS A 79 7.61 -18.55 -21.59
CA LYS A 79 8.91 -17.88 -21.80
C LYS A 79 9.84 -18.01 -20.58
N GLN A 80 9.31 -17.89 -19.38
CA GLN A 80 10.09 -18.04 -18.15
C GLN A 80 10.57 -19.49 -17.95
N GLU A 81 9.73 -20.48 -18.25
CA GLU A 81 10.10 -21.89 -18.23
C GLU A 81 11.20 -22.20 -19.26
N GLU A 82 11.14 -21.64 -20.46
CA GLU A 82 12.19 -21.79 -21.47
C GLU A 82 13.53 -21.16 -21.04
N VAL A 83 13.48 -19.99 -20.39
CA VAL A 83 14.69 -19.34 -19.86
C VAL A 83 15.34 -20.22 -18.79
N LEU A 84 14.54 -20.83 -17.92
CA LEU A 84 15.04 -21.75 -16.89
C LEU A 84 15.63 -23.03 -17.48
N ARG A 85 15.03 -23.59 -18.53
CA ARG A 85 15.55 -24.78 -19.21
C ARG A 85 16.91 -24.55 -19.91
N LYS A 86 17.14 -23.33 -20.41
CA LYS A 86 18.37 -22.95 -21.13
C LYS A 86 19.51 -22.51 -20.20
N ARG A 87 19.24 -22.25 -18.93
CA ARG A 87 20.22 -21.76 -17.96
C ARG A 87 20.69 -22.86 -17.01
N ASN A 88 21.98 -22.84 -16.74
CA ASN A 88 22.55 -23.63 -15.66
C ASN A 88 22.23 -22.94 -14.34
N LEU A 89 21.31 -23.51 -13.57
CA LEU A 89 20.80 -22.92 -12.30
C LEU A 89 21.89 -22.73 -11.24
N TRP A 90 23.01 -23.41 -11.40
CA TRP A 90 24.11 -23.42 -10.44
C TRP A 90 25.13 -22.31 -10.66
N ASP A 91 25.15 -21.68 -11.84
CA ASP A 91 26.16 -20.65 -12.18
C ASP A 91 25.96 -19.33 -11.42
N ASN A 92 24.68 -18.99 -11.08
CA ASN A 92 24.38 -17.78 -10.32
C ASN A 92 23.12 -17.99 -9.46
N PRO A 93 23.28 -18.40 -8.19
CA PRO A 93 22.17 -18.75 -7.32
C PRO A 93 21.18 -17.59 -7.05
N ALA A 94 21.67 -16.35 -7.00
CA ALA A 94 20.82 -15.17 -6.78
C ALA A 94 19.86 -14.93 -7.96
N LYS A 95 20.38 -14.97 -9.20
CA LYS A 95 19.56 -14.82 -10.41
C LYS A 95 18.63 -16.01 -10.64
N SER A 96 19.07 -17.22 -10.24
CA SER A 96 18.25 -18.42 -10.31
C SER A 96 17.06 -18.34 -9.35
N HIS A 97 17.28 -17.84 -8.14
CA HIS A 97 16.22 -17.61 -7.17
C HIS A 97 15.20 -16.57 -7.66
N GLU A 98 15.68 -15.48 -8.25
CA GLU A 98 14.81 -14.43 -8.82
C GLU A 98 13.94 -14.99 -9.97
N THR A 99 14.53 -15.75 -10.89
CA THR A 99 13.77 -16.36 -12.01
C THR A 99 12.79 -17.41 -11.54
N LEU A 100 13.13 -18.23 -10.54
CA LEU A 100 12.21 -19.20 -9.94
C LEU A 100 11.06 -18.52 -9.18
N SER A 101 11.34 -17.44 -8.46
CA SER A 101 10.30 -16.64 -7.81
C SER A 101 9.33 -16.03 -8.83
N ALA A 102 9.87 -15.46 -9.91
CA ALA A 102 9.06 -14.90 -10.98
C ALA A 102 8.18 -15.96 -11.68
N LEU A 103 8.71 -17.17 -11.90
CA LEU A 103 7.93 -18.29 -12.45
C LEU A 103 6.82 -18.72 -11.48
N ALA A 104 7.12 -18.84 -10.20
CA ALA A 104 6.13 -19.19 -9.17
C ALA A 104 5.00 -18.15 -9.09
N ASP A 105 5.33 -16.87 -9.23
CA ASP A 105 4.36 -15.78 -9.27
C ASP A 105 3.49 -15.87 -10.54
N ALA A 106 4.08 -16.15 -11.70
CA ALA A 106 3.36 -16.31 -12.96
C ALA A 106 2.40 -17.54 -12.92
N ILE A 107 2.83 -18.67 -12.37
CA ILE A 107 1.98 -19.86 -12.19
C ILE A 107 0.78 -19.52 -11.31
N ARG A 108 0.99 -18.82 -10.17
CA ARG A 108 -0.12 -18.41 -9.30
C ARG A 108 -1.13 -17.51 -9.99
N VAL A 109 -0.66 -16.54 -10.77
CA VAL A 109 -1.56 -15.65 -11.51
C VAL A 109 -2.40 -16.43 -12.52
N VAL A 110 -1.78 -17.36 -13.27
CA VAL A 110 -2.49 -18.23 -14.22
C VAL A 110 -3.54 -19.11 -13.53
N ASP A 111 -3.19 -19.72 -12.39
CA ASP A 111 -4.11 -20.58 -11.65
C ASP A 111 -5.30 -19.77 -11.09
N HIS A 112 -5.05 -18.56 -10.57
CA HIS A 112 -6.11 -17.68 -10.12
C HIS A 112 -7.03 -17.21 -11.26
N LEU A 113 -6.49 -16.88 -12.43
CA LEU A 113 -7.31 -16.51 -13.59
C LEU A 113 -8.19 -17.67 -14.09
N LYS A 114 -7.66 -18.90 -14.03
CA LYS A 114 -8.45 -20.11 -14.35
C LYS A 114 -9.57 -20.35 -13.34
N ASP A 115 -9.28 -20.18 -12.05
CA ASP A 115 -10.28 -20.32 -10.99
C ASP A 115 -11.39 -19.24 -11.11
N LEU A 116 -11.02 -18.01 -11.45
CA LEU A 116 -12.00 -16.95 -11.72
C LEU A 116 -12.91 -17.27 -12.90
N ARG A 117 -12.34 -17.80 -13.98
CA ARG A 117 -13.14 -18.19 -15.15
C ARG A 117 -14.13 -19.29 -14.78
N PHE A 118 -13.68 -20.29 -14.02
CA PHE A 118 -14.55 -21.36 -13.53
C PHE A 118 -15.70 -20.82 -12.64
N LYS A 119 -15.38 -19.93 -11.70
CA LYS A 119 -16.39 -19.28 -10.84
C LYS A 119 -17.37 -18.41 -11.63
N ALA A 120 -16.92 -17.76 -12.69
CA ALA A 120 -17.80 -16.98 -13.56
C ALA A 120 -18.76 -17.88 -14.34
N GLU A 121 -18.28 -19.03 -14.87
CA GLU A 121 -19.11 -20.03 -15.52
C GLU A 121 -20.16 -20.62 -14.54
N GLU A 122 -19.76 -20.93 -13.30
CA GLU A 122 -20.67 -21.36 -12.25
C GLU A 122 -21.73 -20.29 -11.94
N ALA A 123 -21.35 -19.03 -11.76
CA ALA A 123 -22.29 -17.94 -11.52
C ALA A 123 -23.26 -17.72 -12.67
N LYS A 124 -22.81 -17.90 -13.93
CA LYS A 124 -23.63 -17.83 -15.13
C LYS A 124 -24.70 -18.94 -15.14
N LEU A 125 -24.30 -20.18 -14.84
CA LEU A 125 -25.22 -21.31 -14.75
C LEU A 125 -26.27 -21.10 -13.66
N ILE A 126 -25.86 -20.60 -12.49
CA ILE A 126 -26.81 -20.29 -11.40
C ILE A 126 -27.79 -19.18 -11.81
N SER A 127 -27.31 -18.16 -12.52
CA SER A 127 -28.16 -17.07 -13.03
C SER A 127 -29.20 -17.62 -14.04
N GLN A 128 -28.80 -18.52 -14.94
CA GLN A 128 -29.69 -19.17 -15.91
C GLN A 128 -30.72 -20.11 -15.24
N LEU A 129 -30.29 -20.88 -14.23
CA LEU A 129 -31.21 -21.74 -13.48
C LEU A 129 -32.26 -20.93 -12.72
N SER A 130 -31.94 -19.72 -12.30
CA SER A 130 -32.88 -18.81 -11.65
C SER A 130 -34.00 -18.33 -12.57
N GLU A 131 -33.83 -18.41 -13.90
CA GLU A 131 -34.89 -18.11 -14.89
C GLU A 131 -35.92 -19.23 -15.00
N MET A 132 -35.58 -20.45 -14.62
CA MET A 132 -36.43 -21.64 -14.71
C MET A 132 -37.26 -21.88 -13.42
N ASP A 133 -37.57 -20.86 -12.64
CA ASP A 133 -38.32 -20.92 -11.37
C ASP A 133 -37.73 -21.81 -10.25
N ALA A 134 -36.53 -22.33 -10.43
CA ALA A 134 -35.84 -23.13 -9.44
C ALA A 134 -34.91 -22.26 -8.56
N ILE A 135 -35.43 -21.23 -7.91
CA ILE A 135 -34.65 -20.28 -7.13
C ILE A 135 -34.23 -20.90 -5.79
N ASN A 136 -32.99 -21.35 -5.69
CA ASN A 136 -32.37 -21.55 -4.40
C ASN A 136 -31.68 -20.24 -3.97
N GLY A 137 -32.26 -19.53 -3.00
CA GLY A 137 -31.77 -18.25 -2.52
C GLY A 137 -30.33 -18.28 -1.98
N GLU A 138 -29.86 -19.42 -1.48
CA GLU A 138 -28.49 -19.58 -1.01
C GLU A 138 -27.50 -19.70 -2.17
N LEU A 139 -27.80 -20.44 -3.22
CA LEU A 139 -26.98 -20.52 -4.43
C LEU A 139 -26.86 -19.17 -5.12
N PHE A 140 -27.97 -18.40 -5.15
CA PHE A 140 -27.96 -17.06 -5.72
C PHE A 140 -27.09 -16.09 -4.93
N LYS A 141 -27.08 -16.17 -3.59
CA LYS A 141 -26.16 -15.40 -2.73
C LYS A 141 -24.70 -15.80 -2.99
N GLN A 142 -24.44 -17.09 -3.16
CA GLN A 142 -23.10 -17.59 -3.47
C GLN A 142 -22.64 -17.06 -4.83
N ALA A 143 -23.47 -17.10 -5.87
CA ALA A 143 -23.16 -16.54 -7.19
C ALA A 143 -22.87 -15.05 -7.13
N TYR A 144 -23.68 -14.29 -6.36
CA TYR A 144 -23.44 -12.87 -6.16
C TYR A 144 -22.11 -12.59 -5.45
N LYS A 145 -21.81 -13.32 -4.37
CA LYS A 145 -20.53 -13.20 -3.66
C LYS A 145 -19.36 -13.52 -4.60
N SER A 146 -19.43 -14.63 -5.33
CA SER A 146 -18.39 -15.02 -6.29
C SER A 146 -18.20 -13.97 -7.39
N SER A 147 -19.26 -13.32 -7.85
CA SER A 147 -19.17 -12.27 -8.87
C SER A 147 -18.50 -10.98 -8.35
N VAL A 148 -18.77 -10.62 -7.08
CA VAL A 148 -18.10 -9.49 -6.42
C VAL A 148 -16.62 -9.80 -6.21
N ASP A 149 -16.29 -10.98 -5.66
CA ASP A 149 -14.91 -11.42 -5.44
C ASP A 149 -14.12 -11.46 -6.76
N ALA A 150 -14.76 -11.91 -7.85
CA ALA A 150 -14.15 -11.94 -9.17
C ALA A 150 -13.87 -10.52 -9.72
N SER A 151 -14.80 -9.60 -9.57
CA SER A 151 -14.60 -8.21 -9.99
C SER A 151 -13.48 -7.53 -9.21
N GLU A 152 -13.43 -7.74 -7.90
CA GLU A 152 -12.36 -7.21 -7.05
C GLU A 152 -10.99 -7.81 -7.40
N TYR A 153 -10.94 -9.09 -7.75
CA TYR A 153 -9.69 -9.71 -8.19
C TYR A 153 -9.20 -9.13 -9.51
N LEU A 154 -10.11 -8.94 -10.49
CA LEU A 154 -9.75 -8.34 -11.77
C LEU A 154 -9.23 -6.91 -11.60
N ASP A 155 -9.86 -6.11 -10.73
CA ASP A 155 -9.40 -4.78 -10.41
C ASP A 155 -7.97 -4.81 -9.85
N ARG A 156 -7.70 -5.71 -8.88
CA ARG A 156 -6.35 -5.91 -8.32
C ARG A 156 -5.34 -6.40 -9.36
N TYR A 157 -5.74 -7.33 -10.22
CA TYR A 157 -4.89 -7.82 -11.29
C TYR A 157 -4.51 -6.70 -12.28
N GLN A 158 -5.47 -5.85 -12.66
CA GLN A 158 -5.20 -4.68 -13.49
C GLN A 158 -4.20 -3.74 -12.79
N MET A 159 -4.41 -3.44 -11.52
CA MET A 159 -3.48 -2.61 -10.73
C MET A 159 -2.08 -3.24 -10.66
N TYR A 160 -1.98 -4.54 -10.42
CA TYR A 160 -0.71 -5.28 -10.44
C TYR A 160 0.02 -5.15 -11.78
N LYS A 161 -0.71 -5.23 -12.90
CA LYS A 161 -0.12 -5.05 -14.24
C LYS A 161 0.37 -3.64 -14.51
N LEU A 162 -0.20 -2.65 -13.85
CA LEU A 162 0.19 -1.23 -13.96
C LEU A 162 1.39 -0.90 -13.06
N LEU A 163 1.59 -1.63 -11.97
CA LEU A 163 2.61 -1.39 -10.96
C LEU A 163 3.88 -2.22 -11.24
N LYS A 164 4.73 -1.73 -12.14
CA LYS A 164 5.99 -2.39 -12.55
C LYS A 164 7.24 -1.67 -12.07
N GLY A 165 7.11 -0.67 -11.25
CA GLY A 165 8.25 0.06 -10.70
C GLY A 165 9.06 -0.80 -9.72
N PRO A 166 10.37 -0.54 -9.54
CA PRO A 166 11.25 -1.38 -8.75
C PRO A 166 10.87 -1.50 -7.27
N TYR A 167 10.12 -0.56 -6.73
CA TYR A 167 9.67 -0.58 -5.33
C TYR A 167 8.14 -0.68 -5.22
N ASP A 168 7.43 -0.79 -6.36
CA ASP A 168 5.97 -0.79 -6.36
C ASP A 168 5.37 -1.97 -5.59
N LYS A 169 6.10 -3.09 -5.47
CA LYS A 169 5.69 -4.28 -4.71
C LYS A 169 5.74 -4.09 -3.19
N GLU A 170 6.49 -3.11 -2.71
CA GLU A 170 6.70 -2.89 -1.29
C GLU A 170 5.44 -2.36 -0.58
N GLY A 171 5.38 -2.57 0.74
CA GLY A 171 4.46 -1.86 1.62
C GLY A 171 4.75 -0.36 1.63
N ALA A 172 3.88 0.42 2.22
CA ALA A 172 4.02 1.88 2.26
C ALA A 172 4.02 2.45 3.68
N CYS A 173 4.90 3.42 3.91
CA CYS A 173 4.80 4.34 5.03
C CYS A 173 4.30 5.69 4.52
N ILE A 174 3.15 6.12 5.01
CA ILE A 174 2.55 7.42 4.72
C ILE A 174 2.93 8.37 5.83
N ILE A 175 3.56 9.50 5.49
CA ILE A 175 3.94 10.53 6.44
C ILE A 175 3.22 11.82 6.03
N VAL A 176 2.45 12.39 6.94
CA VAL A 176 1.77 13.68 6.74
C VAL A 176 2.36 14.68 7.71
N SER A 177 2.81 15.82 7.21
CA SER A 177 3.41 16.89 8.03
C SER A 177 2.82 18.25 7.69
N ALA A 178 2.65 19.09 8.71
CA ALA A 178 2.31 20.49 8.54
C ALA A 178 3.48 21.23 7.89
N VAL A 179 3.19 22.10 6.93
CA VAL A 179 4.23 22.85 6.20
C VAL A 179 4.64 24.11 6.96
N SER A 180 3.69 24.78 7.57
CA SER A 180 3.94 25.97 8.38
C SER A 180 3.69 25.70 9.86
N ASN A 181 4.46 26.38 10.70
CA ASN A 181 4.23 26.37 12.13
C ASN A 181 2.99 27.24 12.45
N GLY A 182 1.89 26.59 12.71
CA GLY A 182 0.64 27.26 13.07
C GLY A 182 -0.48 26.26 13.25
N VAL A 183 -1.37 26.56 14.21
CA VAL A 183 -2.48 25.69 14.62
C VAL A 183 -3.34 25.26 13.41
N THR A 184 -3.60 26.15 12.49
CA THR A 184 -4.43 25.89 11.31
C THR A 184 -3.79 24.90 10.35
N SER A 185 -2.48 25.02 10.08
CA SER A 185 -1.73 24.07 9.24
C SER A 185 -1.61 22.70 9.90
N GLU A 186 -1.43 22.67 11.21
CA GLU A 186 -1.38 21.42 12.00
C GLU A 186 -2.74 20.70 12.00
N LEU A 187 -3.85 21.44 12.15
CA LEU A 187 -5.20 20.89 12.05
C LEU A 187 -5.50 20.35 10.64
N TRP A 188 -4.99 21.03 9.60
CA TRP A 188 -5.14 20.53 8.24
C TRP A 188 -4.36 19.23 8.03
N ALA A 189 -3.13 19.16 8.49
CA ALA A 189 -2.33 17.94 8.45
C ALA A 189 -3.01 16.78 9.19
N GLU A 190 -3.66 17.06 10.32
CA GLU A 190 -4.43 16.05 11.07
C GLU A 190 -5.63 15.54 10.26
N LYS A 191 -6.37 16.41 9.57
CA LYS A 191 -7.48 16.03 8.70
C LYS A 191 -7.02 15.14 7.53
N VAL A 192 -5.93 15.53 6.86
CA VAL A 192 -5.35 14.75 5.75
C VAL A 192 -4.87 13.37 6.25
N PHE A 193 -4.24 13.31 7.41
CA PHE A 193 -3.84 12.04 8.02
C PHE A 193 -5.06 11.17 8.39
N GLY A 194 -6.11 11.78 8.92
CA GLY A 194 -7.40 11.13 9.20
C GLY A 194 -8.04 10.54 7.95
N MET A 195 -7.99 11.26 6.83
CA MET A 195 -8.48 10.81 5.53
C MET A 195 -7.81 9.50 5.08
N TYR A 196 -6.46 9.44 5.10
CA TYR A 196 -5.74 8.22 4.74
C TYR A 196 -5.99 7.07 5.72
N THR A 197 -6.10 7.36 7.01
CA THR A 197 -6.42 6.35 8.03
C THR A 197 -7.82 5.77 7.81
N SER A 198 -8.78 6.61 7.47
CA SER A 198 -10.16 6.19 7.17
C SER A 198 -10.24 5.38 5.88
N TRP A 199 -9.52 5.81 4.84
CA TRP A 199 -9.40 5.06 3.59
C TRP A 199 -8.81 3.66 3.82
N ALA A 200 -7.70 3.56 4.52
CA ALA A 200 -7.05 2.28 4.80
C ALA A 200 -7.99 1.34 5.58
N ARG A 201 -8.77 1.87 6.53
CA ARG A 201 -9.77 1.11 7.29
C ARG A 201 -10.94 0.67 6.40
N LYS A 202 -11.46 1.56 5.54
CA LYS A 202 -12.55 1.24 4.59
C LYS A 202 -12.12 0.13 3.62
N GLN A 203 -10.87 0.15 3.17
CA GLN A 203 -10.31 -0.87 2.29
C GLN A 203 -9.93 -2.17 3.01
N GLY A 204 -10.03 -2.20 4.34
CA GLY A 204 -9.68 -3.38 5.14
C GLY A 204 -8.18 -3.62 5.27
N TYR A 205 -7.34 -2.63 4.95
CA TYR A 205 -5.91 -2.76 5.15
C TYR A 205 -5.55 -2.73 6.63
N LYS A 206 -4.65 -3.62 7.03
CA LYS A 206 -4.10 -3.61 8.38
C LYS A 206 -3.09 -2.45 8.47
N VAL A 207 -3.49 -1.41 9.17
CA VAL A 207 -2.59 -0.32 9.53
C VAL A 207 -1.70 -0.81 10.67
N GLY A 208 -0.40 -0.77 10.47
CA GLY A 208 0.60 -1.16 11.46
C GLY A 208 0.83 -0.04 12.49
N LEU A 209 2.06 0.44 12.53
CA LEU A 209 2.45 1.49 13.47
C LEU A 209 1.85 2.84 13.07
N ILE A 210 1.26 3.53 14.04
CA ILE A 210 0.84 4.93 13.94
C ILE A 210 1.70 5.75 14.89
N GLU A 211 2.50 6.66 14.33
CA GLU A 211 3.34 7.59 15.08
C GLU A 211 2.76 9.00 14.94
N LYS A 212 2.74 9.76 16.04
CA LYS A 212 2.30 11.15 16.04
C LYS A 212 3.31 12.01 16.78
N ILE A 213 3.78 13.04 16.13
CA ILE A 213 4.68 14.05 16.67
C ILE A 213 3.86 15.30 16.85
N PHE A 214 3.78 15.78 18.09
CA PHE A 214 2.99 16.95 18.45
C PHE A 214 3.88 18.19 18.51
N SER A 215 3.33 19.33 18.09
CA SER A 215 3.97 20.63 18.24
C SER A 215 3.78 21.18 19.66
N THR A 216 4.37 22.34 19.90
CA THR A 216 4.19 23.05 21.16
C THR A 216 2.74 23.49 21.41
N SER A 217 1.95 23.68 20.35
CA SER A 217 0.51 23.97 20.42
C SER A 217 -0.34 22.78 20.86
N GLY A 218 0.22 21.57 20.83
CA GLY A 218 -0.47 20.32 21.17
C GLY A 218 -1.22 19.67 20.02
N HIS A 219 -1.10 20.23 18.81
CA HIS A 219 -1.62 19.63 17.58
C HIS A 219 -0.56 18.80 16.86
N ILE A 220 -0.97 18.01 15.85
CA ILE A 220 -0.07 17.12 15.11
C ILE A 220 0.80 17.95 14.16
N GLN A 221 2.12 17.98 14.43
CA GLN A 221 3.10 18.53 13.51
C GLN A 221 3.44 17.53 12.39
N SER A 222 3.58 16.26 12.74
CA SER A 222 3.83 15.18 11.79
C SER A 222 3.17 13.89 12.30
N ALA A 223 2.59 13.12 11.39
CA ALA A 223 2.06 11.79 11.70
C ALA A 223 2.48 10.82 10.63
N ALA A 224 2.81 9.59 11.03
CA ALA A 224 3.18 8.52 10.13
C ALA A 224 2.37 7.26 10.41
N MET A 225 1.99 6.53 9.35
CA MET A 225 1.39 5.20 9.46
C MET A 225 2.02 4.24 8.46
N GLU A 226 2.10 2.98 8.82
CA GLU A 226 2.67 1.91 8.00
C GLU A 226 1.60 0.92 7.59
N ILE A 227 1.57 0.58 6.30
CA ILE A 227 0.67 -0.42 5.72
C ILE A 227 1.53 -1.51 5.09
N GLU A 228 1.56 -2.68 5.75
CA GLU A 228 2.40 -3.83 5.36
C GLU A 228 1.70 -4.70 4.30
N SER A 229 1.13 -4.11 3.26
CA SER A 229 0.48 -4.84 2.18
C SER A 229 1.31 -4.75 0.91
N GLU A 230 1.38 -5.84 0.15
CA GLU A 230 2.05 -5.83 -1.15
C GLU A 230 1.43 -4.79 -2.09
N TYR A 231 2.26 -4.19 -2.93
CA TYR A 231 1.90 -3.15 -3.91
C TYR A 231 1.35 -1.84 -3.32
N MET A 232 1.44 -1.67 -2.00
CA MET A 232 0.90 -0.47 -1.37
C MET A 232 1.70 0.79 -1.71
N PHE A 233 3.04 0.68 -1.77
CA PHE A 233 3.88 1.79 -2.21
C PHE A 233 3.55 2.20 -3.66
N GLY A 234 3.46 1.23 -4.58
CA GLY A 234 3.08 1.50 -5.97
C GLY A 234 1.73 2.20 -6.07
N THR A 235 0.74 1.73 -5.33
CA THR A 235 -0.62 2.25 -5.30
C THR A 235 -0.66 3.70 -4.80
N LEU A 236 0.09 4.01 -3.73
CA LEU A 236 0.02 5.30 -3.05
C LEU A 236 1.08 6.31 -3.49
N SER A 237 2.13 5.91 -4.22
CA SER A 237 3.24 6.79 -4.56
C SER A 237 2.84 8.04 -5.33
N GLY A 238 1.70 8.02 -6.03
CA GLY A 238 1.10 9.18 -6.69
C GLY A 238 0.50 10.22 -5.75
N GLU A 239 0.26 9.88 -4.48
CA GLU A 239 -0.28 10.79 -3.46
C GLU A 239 0.78 11.72 -2.85
N LYS A 240 2.08 11.47 -3.15
CA LYS A 240 3.19 12.29 -2.65
C LYS A 240 3.09 13.73 -3.17
N GLY A 241 3.30 14.72 -2.27
CA GLY A 241 3.37 16.14 -2.58
C GLY A 241 2.53 16.99 -1.64
N MET A 242 2.14 18.19 -2.12
CA MET A 242 1.40 19.15 -1.32
C MET A 242 -0.11 18.99 -1.49
N HIS A 243 -0.81 18.88 -0.37
CA HIS A 243 -2.26 18.88 -0.28
C HIS A 243 -2.71 20.25 0.25
N GLN A 244 -3.30 21.06 -0.62
CA GLN A 244 -3.68 22.43 -0.29
C GLN A 244 -5.18 22.53 -0.02
N MET A 245 -5.51 23.20 1.07
CA MET A 245 -6.87 23.61 1.38
C MET A 245 -7.02 25.10 1.08
N ILE A 246 -8.00 25.45 0.26
CA ILE A 246 -8.30 26.83 -0.11
C ILE A 246 -9.69 27.19 0.41
N TYR A 247 -9.76 28.25 1.18
CA TYR A 247 -11.01 28.88 1.55
C TYR A 247 -11.32 30.01 0.56
N SER A 248 -12.33 29.83 -0.28
CA SER A 248 -12.84 30.89 -1.14
C SER A 248 -14.01 31.57 -0.45
N SER A 249 -13.84 32.82 0.00
CA SER A 249 -14.96 33.63 0.51
C SER A 249 -15.50 34.52 -0.60
N LEU A 250 -16.83 34.58 -0.73
CA LEU A 250 -17.51 35.41 -1.72
C LEU A 250 -17.34 36.92 -1.51
N GLU A 251 -16.93 37.35 -0.33
CA GLU A 251 -16.98 38.76 0.08
C GLU A 251 -15.66 39.52 0.04
N ASN A 252 -14.51 38.83 0.02
CA ASN A 252 -13.21 39.49 -0.04
C ASN A 252 -12.27 38.71 -0.97
N SER A 253 -12.03 39.28 -2.13
CA SER A 253 -11.16 38.72 -3.18
C SER A 253 -9.66 38.71 -2.86
N ASP A 254 -9.24 39.13 -1.66
CA ASP A 254 -7.83 39.43 -1.44
C ASP A 254 -7.06 38.48 -0.50
N ILE A 255 -7.67 37.49 0.13
CA ILE A 255 -6.91 36.53 0.95
C ILE A 255 -7.51 35.15 0.87
N ASP A 256 -7.17 34.42 -0.16
CA ASP A 256 -7.29 32.96 -0.17
C ASP A 256 -6.28 32.41 0.86
N GLN A 257 -6.76 32.11 2.07
CA GLN A 257 -5.92 31.43 3.06
C GLN A 257 -5.69 29.99 2.59
N ALA A 258 -4.56 29.76 1.95
CA ALA A 258 -4.13 28.43 1.56
C ALA A 258 -3.40 27.75 2.73
N LEU A 259 -3.97 26.67 3.23
CA LEU A 259 -3.32 25.81 4.22
C LEU A 259 -2.74 24.59 3.50
N SER A 260 -1.48 24.27 3.80
CA SER A 260 -0.77 23.20 3.11
C SER A 260 -0.32 22.12 4.08
N ALA A 261 -0.55 20.86 3.69
CA ALA A 261 0.01 19.69 4.33
C ALA A 261 0.87 18.94 3.32
N ARG A 262 2.04 18.47 3.74
CA ARG A 262 2.93 17.66 2.91
C ARG A 262 2.66 16.19 3.18
N VAL A 263 2.49 15.41 2.10
CA VAL A 263 2.37 13.97 2.13
C VAL A 263 3.60 13.36 1.50
N ASP A 264 4.32 12.54 2.27
CA ASP A 264 5.43 11.72 1.79
C ASP A 264 5.03 10.25 1.82
N ILE A 265 5.33 9.53 0.75
CA ILE A 265 5.12 8.08 0.66
C ILE A 265 6.48 7.41 0.53
N ILE A 266 6.77 6.47 1.42
CA ILE A 266 8.05 5.79 1.50
C ILE A 266 7.82 4.27 1.45
N PRO A 267 8.60 3.51 0.64
CA PRO A 267 8.49 2.05 0.64
C PRO A 267 8.98 1.46 1.97
N LEU A 268 8.28 0.43 2.42
CA LEU A 268 8.68 -0.39 3.56
C LEU A 268 9.44 -1.59 3.03
N PHE A 269 10.75 -1.61 3.24
CA PHE A 269 11.59 -2.76 2.89
C PHE A 269 11.49 -3.81 4.00
N LEU A 270 10.43 -4.63 3.94
CA LEU A 270 10.15 -5.64 4.98
C LEU A 270 10.99 -6.89 4.81
N ASP A 271 11.20 -7.33 3.56
CA ASP A 271 11.89 -8.58 3.25
C ASP A 271 13.40 -8.40 3.07
N ARG A 272 13.83 -7.22 2.66
CA ARG A 272 15.25 -6.92 2.42
C ARG A 272 15.61 -5.56 3.00
N PRO A 273 16.68 -5.45 3.78
CA PRO A 273 17.16 -4.15 4.21
C PRO A 273 17.55 -3.31 3.00
N VAL A 274 17.40 -2.00 3.12
CA VAL A 274 17.81 -1.05 2.09
C VAL A 274 19.30 -1.18 1.89
N ASP A 275 19.73 -1.68 0.72
CA ASP A 275 21.13 -1.79 0.34
C ASP A 275 21.66 -0.41 -0.10
N LEU A 276 21.81 0.47 0.88
CA LEU A 276 22.37 1.78 0.74
C LEU A 276 23.39 2.01 1.84
N HIS A 277 24.66 2.07 1.44
CA HIS A 277 25.71 2.43 2.37
C HIS A 277 25.75 3.96 2.54
N LEU A 278 25.63 4.42 3.76
CA LEU A 278 25.78 5.83 4.12
C LEU A 278 26.99 5.94 5.04
N ASP A 279 27.83 6.91 4.78
CA ASP A 279 28.96 7.20 5.67
C ASP A 279 28.43 7.79 6.98
N ASP A 280 28.94 7.31 8.12
CA ASP A 280 28.50 7.78 9.44
C ASP A 280 28.77 9.29 9.64
N GLY A 281 29.75 9.85 8.96
CA GLY A 281 30.07 11.28 8.98
C GLY A 281 29.04 12.15 8.23
N ASP A 282 28.26 11.56 7.31
CA ASP A 282 27.23 12.25 6.55
C ASP A 282 25.85 12.24 7.26
N ILE A 283 25.76 11.54 8.40
CA ILE A 283 24.52 11.38 9.16
C ILE A 283 24.58 12.13 10.48
N GLU A 284 23.68 13.08 10.65
CA GLU A 284 23.46 13.76 11.93
C GLU A 284 22.23 13.20 12.63
N THR A 285 22.36 12.86 13.91
CA THR A 285 21.28 12.36 14.74
C THR A 285 20.98 13.36 15.85
N SER A 286 19.74 13.82 15.91
CA SER A 286 19.28 14.77 16.94
C SER A 286 17.99 14.27 17.61
N PRO A 287 17.71 14.62 18.86
CA PRO A 287 16.40 14.41 19.42
C PRO A 287 15.38 15.23 18.61
N SER A 288 14.24 14.61 18.26
CA SER A 288 13.18 15.37 17.59
C SER A 288 12.69 16.50 18.51
N PRO A 289 12.45 17.71 17.96
CA PRO A 289 11.98 18.86 18.73
C PRO A 289 10.56 18.69 19.32
N SER A 290 9.95 17.54 19.13
CA SER A 290 8.62 17.24 19.66
C SER A 290 8.62 17.35 21.18
N VAL A 291 7.80 18.27 21.68
CA VAL A 291 7.62 18.45 23.12
C VAL A 291 6.78 17.29 23.65
N HIS A 292 7.44 16.29 24.20
CA HIS A 292 6.75 15.31 25.02
C HIS A 292 6.20 15.98 26.28
N LYS A 293 4.88 16.23 26.30
CA LYS A 293 4.21 16.46 27.59
C LYS A 293 4.57 15.26 28.47
N LYS A 294 5.08 15.51 29.66
CA LYS A 294 5.59 14.57 30.69
C LYS A 294 4.72 13.33 31.00
N ARG A 295 3.65 13.09 30.25
CA ARG A 295 2.64 12.04 30.52
C ARG A 295 2.89 10.70 29.83
N ASP A 296 3.69 10.66 28.76
CA ASP A 296 3.95 9.38 28.07
C ASP A 296 5.37 8.85 28.31
N ARG A 297 5.63 8.41 29.53
CA ARG A 297 6.86 7.67 29.91
C ARG A 297 6.99 6.30 29.20
N ARG A 298 6.03 5.92 28.35
CA ARG A 298 6.02 4.61 27.70
C ARG A 298 6.71 4.59 26.35
N ASN A 299 6.80 5.72 25.66
CA ASN A 299 7.46 5.81 24.36
C ASN A 299 8.86 6.37 24.53
N GLY A 300 9.85 5.72 23.88
CA GLY A 300 11.23 6.21 23.84
C GLY A 300 11.32 7.60 23.24
N ALA A 301 12.47 8.25 23.41
CA ALA A 301 12.69 9.58 22.84
C ALA A 301 12.53 9.55 21.32
N ALA A 302 11.79 10.48 20.76
CA ALA A 302 11.69 10.69 19.31
C ALA A 302 13.05 11.07 18.74
N VAL A 303 13.43 10.45 17.63
CA VAL A 303 14.74 10.62 16.99
C VAL A 303 14.54 11.18 15.59
N ARG A 304 15.27 12.23 15.29
CA ARG A 304 15.43 12.78 13.94
C ARG A 304 16.82 12.42 13.42
N VAL A 305 16.87 11.88 12.20
CA VAL A 305 18.11 11.58 11.48
C VAL A 305 18.13 12.42 10.21
N GLN A 306 19.23 13.09 9.94
CA GLN A 306 19.43 13.94 8.78
C GLN A 306 20.65 13.49 7.99
N HIS A 307 20.52 13.43 6.68
CA HIS A 307 21.66 13.32 5.76
C HIS A 307 22.15 14.73 5.44
N VAL A 308 23.31 15.08 5.96
CA VAL A 308 23.85 16.45 5.92
C VAL A 308 24.01 16.97 4.49
N PRO A 309 24.61 16.23 3.54
CA PRO A 309 24.82 16.72 2.17
C PRO A 309 23.52 17.06 1.44
N SER A 310 22.50 16.23 1.55
CA SER A 310 21.23 16.44 0.84
C SER A 310 20.19 17.23 1.65
N GLY A 311 20.37 17.35 2.96
CA GLY A 311 19.39 17.96 3.86
C GLY A 311 18.13 17.11 4.10
N VAL A 312 18.04 15.90 3.55
CA VAL A 312 16.89 14.99 3.75
C VAL A 312 16.82 14.54 5.19
N THR A 313 15.63 14.58 5.77
CA THR A 313 15.39 14.19 7.17
C THR A 313 14.36 13.07 7.26
N ALA A 314 14.50 12.24 8.29
CA ALA A 314 13.51 11.26 8.69
C ALA A 314 13.39 11.20 10.21
N GLU A 315 12.20 10.91 10.69
CA GLU A 315 11.89 10.86 12.12
C GLU A 315 11.20 9.55 12.48
N SER A 316 11.39 9.12 13.73
CA SER A 316 10.63 8.02 14.32
C SER A 316 10.46 8.23 15.82
N SER A 317 9.27 7.90 16.32
CA SER A 317 8.88 8.04 17.74
C SER A 317 8.03 6.89 18.26
N GLY A 318 7.76 5.89 17.42
CA GLY A 318 6.81 4.82 17.73
C GLY A 318 7.35 3.70 18.61
N GLU A 319 8.66 3.60 18.72
CA GLU A 319 9.32 2.52 19.45
C GLU A 319 9.63 2.93 20.90
N ARG A 320 9.73 1.92 21.80
CA ARG A 320 10.04 2.14 23.21
C ARG A 320 11.51 2.50 23.46
N SER A 321 12.39 2.14 22.54
CA SER A 321 13.84 2.32 22.66
C SER A 321 14.33 3.42 21.72
N TYR A 322 15.19 4.30 22.22
CA TYR A 322 15.91 5.29 21.42
C TYR A 322 16.65 4.64 20.23
N PHE A 323 17.31 3.50 20.46
CA PHE A 323 18.04 2.80 19.42
C PHE A 323 17.10 2.23 18.35
N ALA A 324 15.95 1.69 18.74
CA ALA A 324 14.95 1.22 17.80
C ALA A 324 14.39 2.37 16.96
N ASN A 325 14.08 3.52 17.57
CA ASN A 325 13.69 4.72 16.85
C ASN A 325 14.79 5.23 15.91
N LYS A 326 16.05 5.23 16.35
CA LYS A 326 17.19 5.61 15.50
C LYS A 326 17.30 4.69 14.29
N LEU A 327 17.26 3.37 14.50
CA LEU A 327 17.34 2.38 13.43
C LEU A 327 16.20 2.58 12.41
N LYS A 328 14.98 2.77 12.88
CA LYS A 328 13.81 2.99 12.05
C LYS A 328 13.89 4.32 11.29
N ALA A 329 14.29 5.39 11.95
CA ALA A 329 14.51 6.68 11.30
C ALA A 329 15.61 6.59 10.22
N THR A 330 16.70 5.86 10.49
CA THR A 330 17.79 5.63 9.51
C THR A 330 17.28 4.81 8.31
N SER A 331 16.48 3.77 8.52
CA SER A 331 15.87 2.99 7.44
C SER A 331 14.93 3.86 6.57
N ARG A 332 14.09 4.68 7.19
CA ARG A 332 13.24 5.66 6.49
C ARG A 332 14.07 6.70 5.71
N LEU A 333 15.17 7.16 6.28
CA LEU A 333 16.09 8.09 5.61
C LEU A 333 16.69 7.46 4.36
N LYS A 334 17.20 6.24 4.47
CA LYS A 334 17.74 5.47 3.33
C LYS A 334 16.70 5.30 2.23
N ALA A 335 15.47 4.93 2.59
CA ALA A 335 14.37 4.79 1.63
C ALA A 335 14.03 6.12 0.94
N LYS A 336 13.98 7.23 1.68
CA LYS A 336 13.79 8.57 1.11
C LYS A 336 14.90 8.95 0.13
N LEU A 337 16.16 8.72 0.52
CA LEU A 337 17.31 9.03 -0.33
C LEU A 337 17.31 8.23 -1.63
N LEU A 338 16.96 6.94 -1.58
CA LEU A 338 16.80 6.12 -2.78
C LEU A 338 15.72 6.65 -3.73
N LEU A 339 14.58 7.07 -3.19
CA LEU A 339 13.50 7.66 -3.99
C LEU A 339 13.93 8.96 -4.65
N VAL A 340 14.58 9.85 -3.88
CA VAL A 340 15.07 11.14 -4.37
C VAL A 340 16.14 10.94 -5.44
N ALA A 341 17.12 10.06 -5.21
CA ALA A 341 18.17 9.74 -6.18
C ALA A 341 17.55 9.26 -7.50
N ARG A 342 16.54 8.41 -7.43
CA ARG A 342 15.82 7.90 -8.61
C ARG A 342 15.02 9.00 -9.32
N GLU A 343 14.29 9.82 -8.58
CA GLU A 343 13.49 10.92 -9.13
C GLU A 343 14.37 11.95 -9.82
N LEU A 344 15.57 12.21 -9.29
CA LEU A 344 16.56 13.11 -9.88
C LEU A 344 17.46 12.43 -10.91
N ARG A 345 17.33 11.10 -11.08
CA ARG A 345 18.20 10.26 -11.95
C ARG A 345 19.69 10.41 -11.65
N VAL A 346 20.02 10.53 -10.37
CA VAL A 346 21.37 10.67 -9.87
C VAL A 346 21.87 9.32 -9.38
N SER A 347 23.07 8.91 -9.80
CA SER A 347 23.68 7.63 -9.38
C SER A 347 24.32 7.71 -8.00
N ASP A 348 24.84 8.88 -7.63
CA ASP A 348 25.51 9.10 -6.34
C ASP A 348 24.66 10.05 -5.48
N ILE A 349 24.34 9.59 -4.27
CA ILE A 349 23.51 10.32 -3.32
C ILE A 349 24.16 11.62 -2.86
N LYS A 350 25.50 11.69 -2.87
CA LYS A 350 26.25 12.91 -2.52
C LYS A 350 26.05 14.05 -3.52
N LEU A 351 25.61 13.73 -4.75
CA LEU A 351 25.33 14.70 -5.80
C LEU A 351 23.90 15.24 -5.77
N ILE A 352 23.10 14.83 -4.81
CA ILE A 352 21.72 15.28 -4.69
C ILE A 352 21.71 16.76 -4.30
N ASN A 353 21.16 17.60 -5.19
CA ASN A 353 20.99 19.03 -4.92
C ASN A 353 19.77 19.26 -4.02
N ARG A 354 19.99 19.94 -2.89
CA ARG A 354 18.94 20.31 -1.92
C ARG A 354 17.79 21.10 -2.57
N GLN A 355 18.11 22.08 -3.43
CA GLN A 355 17.12 22.90 -4.10
C GLN A 355 16.19 22.05 -5.00
N ALA A 356 16.74 21.11 -5.74
CA ALA A 356 15.96 20.20 -6.59
C ALA A 356 15.00 19.28 -5.78
N ILE A 357 15.35 18.97 -4.52
CA ILE A 357 14.45 18.24 -3.62
C ILE A 357 13.30 19.16 -3.18
N GLU A 358 13.62 20.40 -2.77
CA GLU A 358 12.64 21.36 -2.29
C GLU A 358 11.61 21.67 -3.37
N ASP A 359 12.04 21.89 -4.63
CA ASP A 359 11.15 22.15 -5.76
C ASP A 359 10.18 21.00 -6.02
N LYS A 360 10.65 19.76 -5.96
CA LYS A 360 9.79 18.58 -6.14
C LYS A 360 8.87 18.31 -4.96
N CYS A 361 9.35 18.53 -3.74
CA CYS A 361 8.54 18.34 -2.54
C CYS A 361 7.43 19.40 -2.41
N ASN A 362 7.59 20.55 -3.05
CA ASN A 362 6.62 21.65 -3.02
C ASN A 362 5.60 21.56 -4.17
N SER A 363 5.68 20.56 -5.04
CA SER A 363 4.69 20.38 -6.10
C SER A 363 3.30 20.11 -5.50
N GLU A 364 2.30 20.87 -5.96
CA GLU A 364 0.91 20.68 -5.51
C GLU A 364 0.35 19.41 -6.17
N THR A 365 -0.16 18.52 -5.32
CA THR A 365 -0.74 17.25 -5.75
C THR A 365 -2.25 17.32 -5.79
N ARG A 366 -2.85 17.86 -4.74
CA ARG A 366 -4.31 17.91 -4.63
C ARG A 366 -4.78 19.17 -3.93
N ARG A 367 -5.83 19.76 -4.49
CA ARG A 367 -6.47 20.99 -3.99
C ARG A 367 -7.85 20.68 -3.45
N TYR A 368 -8.13 21.19 -2.26
CA TYR A 368 -9.40 21.04 -1.57
C TYR A 368 -10.02 22.43 -1.40
N THR A 369 -11.05 22.72 -2.17
CA THR A 369 -11.72 24.02 -2.13
C THR A 369 -12.93 23.96 -1.19
N PHE A 370 -12.89 24.79 -0.15
CA PHE A 370 -13.99 25.04 0.76
C PHE A 370 -14.61 26.39 0.40
N GLY A 371 -15.75 26.37 -0.23
CA GLY A 371 -16.43 27.58 -0.65
C GLY A 371 -17.85 27.24 -1.10
N PRO A 372 -18.52 28.14 -1.82
CA PRO A 372 -19.86 27.89 -2.30
C PRO A 372 -19.93 26.65 -3.21
N GLN A 373 -18.85 26.37 -3.92
CA GLN A 373 -18.66 25.12 -4.64
C GLN A 373 -17.54 24.32 -3.96
N LYS A 374 -17.94 23.30 -3.20
CA LYS A 374 -16.99 22.36 -2.61
C LYS A 374 -16.43 21.47 -3.68
N LEU A 375 -15.11 21.44 -3.84
CA LEU A 375 -14.44 20.68 -4.90
C LEU A 375 -13.11 20.13 -4.40
N VAL A 376 -12.82 18.88 -4.73
CA VAL A 376 -11.49 18.30 -4.59
C VAL A 376 -10.95 18.04 -5.99
N HIS A 377 -9.80 18.61 -6.30
CA HIS A 377 -9.16 18.55 -7.61
C HIS A 377 -7.76 17.96 -7.48
N ASP A 378 -7.51 16.84 -8.15
CA ASP A 378 -6.18 16.26 -8.33
C ASP A 378 -5.52 16.88 -9.55
N LEU A 379 -4.44 17.61 -9.34
CA LEU A 379 -3.79 18.42 -10.39
C LEU A 379 -3.00 17.59 -11.40
N ASN A 380 -2.59 16.38 -11.02
CA ASN A 380 -1.79 15.55 -11.93
C ASN A 380 -2.67 14.69 -12.84
N THR A 381 -3.84 14.28 -12.39
CA THR A 381 -4.78 13.44 -13.17
C THR A 381 -5.93 14.25 -13.76
N GLY A 382 -6.16 15.46 -13.25
CA GLY A 382 -7.31 16.29 -13.62
C GLY A 382 -8.65 15.80 -13.04
N ILE A 383 -8.65 14.77 -12.22
CA ILE A 383 -9.88 14.22 -11.63
C ILE A 383 -10.44 15.20 -10.60
N GLN A 384 -11.74 15.44 -10.67
CA GLN A 384 -12.46 16.34 -9.79
C GLN A 384 -13.63 15.62 -9.13
N LEU A 385 -13.80 15.81 -7.81
CA LEU A 385 -14.92 15.29 -7.03
C LEU A 385 -15.57 16.44 -6.27
N SER A 386 -16.90 16.54 -6.38
CA SER A 386 -17.70 17.60 -5.72
C SER A 386 -18.02 17.30 -4.26
N ASP A 387 -17.89 16.05 -3.80
CA ASP A 387 -18.14 15.69 -2.42
C ASP A 387 -16.86 15.71 -1.57
N LEU A 388 -16.51 16.90 -1.11
CA LEU A 388 -15.37 17.14 -0.25
C LEU A 388 -15.42 16.36 1.06
N ASN A 389 -16.61 16.20 1.66
CA ASN A 389 -16.74 15.53 2.95
C ASN A 389 -16.48 14.03 2.80
N SER A 390 -17.06 13.39 1.78
CA SER A 390 -16.82 11.99 1.47
C SER A 390 -15.31 11.72 1.25
N VAL A 391 -14.62 12.61 0.49
CA VAL A 391 -13.18 12.50 0.27
C VAL A 391 -12.41 12.57 1.59
N LEU A 392 -12.72 13.52 2.47
CA LEU A 392 -12.07 13.65 3.79
C LEU A 392 -12.41 12.48 4.73
N GLU A 393 -13.53 11.81 4.53
CA GLU A 393 -13.89 10.57 5.21
C GLU A 393 -13.20 9.33 4.63
N GLY A 394 -12.40 9.49 3.57
CA GLY A 394 -11.55 8.45 3.01
C GLY A 394 -11.99 7.88 1.66
N ASP A 395 -12.94 8.50 0.94
CA ASP A 395 -13.34 8.06 -0.40
C ASP A 395 -12.39 8.64 -1.47
N ILE A 396 -11.09 8.26 -1.36
CA ILE A 396 -10.01 8.72 -2.25
C ILE A 396 -9.66 7.73 -3.35
N GLU A 397 -10.33 6.60 -3.41
CA GLU A 397 -10.06 5.53 -4.39
C GLU A 397 -10.07 6.01 -5.86
N PRO A 398 -10.98 6.90 -6.30
CA PRO A 398 -10.95 7.40 -7.67
C PRO A 398 -9.65 8.13 -8.03
N PHE A 399 -9.09 8.89 -7.10
CA PHE A 399 -7.80 9.59 -7.31
C PHE A 399 -6.65 8.60 -7.40
N ILE A 400 -6.59 7.61 -6.48
CA ILE A 400 -5.57 6.59 -6.45
C ILE A 400 -5.58 5.79 -7.76
N ARG A 401 -6.73 5.31 -8.20
CA ARG A 401 -6.88 4.57 -9.46
C ARG A 401 -6.47 5.43 -10.67
N GLY A 402 -6.93 6.68 -10.73
CA GLY A 402 -6.56 7.60 -11.77
C GLY A 402 -5.05 7.81 -11.87
N ARG A 403 -4.37 7.93 -10.72
CA ARG A 403 -2.90 8.06 -10.65
C ARG A 403 -2.17 6.82 -11.13
N VAL A 404 -2.62 5.65 -10.73
CA VAL A 404 -2.00 4.40 -11.17
C VAL A 404 -2.17 4.21 -12.68
N THR A 405 -3.35 4.53 -13.21
CA THR A 405 -3.63 4.43 -14.65
C THR A 405 -2.81 5.44 -15.47
N SER A 406 -2.63 6.67 -14.98
CA SER A 406 -1.88 7.72 -15.70
C SER A 406 -0.37 7.44 -15.81
N ARG A 407 0.17 6.49 -15.07
CA ARG A 407 1.59 6.09 -15.20
C ARG A 407 1.93 5.37 -16.51
N GLN A 408 0.94 4.95 -17.28
CA GLN A 408 1.13 4.26 -18.57
C GLN A 408 1.13 5.23 -19.77
N LEU A 409 0.68 6.45 -19.57
CA LEU A 409 0.69 7.51 -20.58
C LEU A 409 1.97 8.36 -20.47
#